data_da265f036052d44dcd726d358d71b95d
#
_entry.id   da265f036052d44dcd726d358d71b95d
#
_cell.length_a   1.000
_cell.length_b   1.000
_cell.length_c   1.000
_cell.angle_alpha   90.00
_cell.angle_beta   90.00
_cell.angle_gamma   90.00
#
_symmetry.space_group_name_H-M   'P 1'
#
loop_
_entity.id
_entity.type
_entity.pdbx_description
1 polymer ?
#
loop_
_entity_poly.entity_id
_entity_poly.type
_entity_poly.pdbx_seq_one_letter_code
_entity_poly.pdbx_strand_id
1 'polypeptide(L)'
;ATSKTEYLLQGKLFCGLCGSPITAECGQNRKGVVYNYYACSLKKKKHQCKKANERKDFLEWYVVEQTLDYVLTPDRTDYIAEAIVAEYERQFDKSGIKALEQKIALTEGEIQKTMDLCIQATTDAMRKRFMKRCEELDAKKADMEIDLSKLRVAASITYTKEEVRAWLRQFCAGDSFNPAFRRRIIDVFINTVYLYDDKLIIYYNLRDSRQVSYIEAIGASSEIENLRPVPDNKKTAVECSTADKNGGA
;
A
#
# COMPACT_ATOMS: atom_id res chain seq x y z
N ALA A 1 -21.82 1.05 21.86
CA ALA A 1 -20.72 0.98 20.88
C ALA A 1 -20.28 2.40 20.55
N THR A 2 -19.14 2.83 21.09
CA THR A 2 -18.54 4.13 20.78
C THR A 2 -18.04 4.11 19.33
N SER A 3 -18.66 4.89 18.47
CA SER A 3 -18.20 5.10 17.08
C SER A 3 -16.85 5.79 17.14
N LYS A 4 -15.80 5.01 17.04
CA LYS A 4 -14.43 5.51 17.00
C LYS A 4 -14.23 6.26 15.68
N THR A 5 -14.01 7.56 15.73
CA THR A 5 -13.77 8.36 14.52
C THR A 5 -12.56 7.80 13.77
N GLU A 6 -12.76 7.43 12.54
CA GLU A 6 -11.73 6.85 11.70
C GLU A 6 -10.91 7.95 11.02
N TYR A 7 -9.58 7.80 11.01
CA TYR A 7 -8.63 8.70 10.38
C TYR A 7 -7.96 8.00 9.20
N LEU A 8 -8.39 8.29 7.98
CA LEU A 8 -8.02 7.56 6.77
C LEU A 8 -6.54 7.71 6.38
N LEU A 9 -5.92 8.85 6.70
CA LEU A 9 -4.51 9.13 6.42
C LEU A 9 -3.57 8.75 7.57
N GLN A 10 -4.08 8.11 8.63
CA GLN A 10 -3.22 7.69 9.75
C GLN A 10 -2.20 6.65 9.28
N GLY A 11 -0.93 6.86 9.65
CA GLY A 11 0.19 6.01 9.20
C GLY A 11 0.79 6.40 7.85
N LYS A 12 0.08 7.20 7.05
CA LYS A 12 0.56 7.68 5.74
C LYS A 12 0.95 9.17 5.75
N LEU A 13 0.65 9.91 6.82
CA LEU A 13 0.80 11.36 6.88
C LEU A 13 1.99 11.77 7.76
N PHE A 14 2.89 12.58 7.20
CA PHE A 14 4.10 13.06 7.85
C PHE A 14 4.21 14.59 7.78
N CYS A 15 4.85 15.17 8.79
CA CYS A 15 5.08 16.61 8.87
C CYS A 15 6.19 17.02 7.91
N GLY A 16 5.92 17.94 6.98
CA GLY A 16 6.90 18.45 6.05
C GLY A 16 8.00 19.30 6.72
N LEU A 17 7.73 19.88 7.91
CA LEU A 17 8.69 20.72 8.61
C LEU A 17 9.70 19.93 9.45
N CYS A 18 9.31 18.78 10.04
CA CYS A 18 10.17 18.05 10.96
C CYS A 18 10.25 16.53 10.69
N GLY A 19 9.58 16.02 9.65
CA GLY A 19 9.58 14.61 9.27
C GLY A 19 8.80 13.68 10.21
N SER A 20 8.31 14.16 11.36
CA SER A 20 7.61 13.32 12.33
C SER A 20 6.24 12.89 11.83
N PRO A 21 5.74 11.72 12.23
CA PRO A 21 4.38 11.30 11.91
C PRO A 21 3.34 12.33 12.39
N ILE A 22 2.31 12.52 11.57
CA ILE A 22 1.13 13.29 11.96
C ILE A 22 0.08 12.30 12.47
N THR A 23 -0.52 12.61 13.61
CA THR A 23 -1.43 11.72 14.33
C THR A 23 -2.79 12.37 14.52
N ALA A 24 -3.78 11.55 14.81
CA ALA A 24 -5.12 11.96 15.15
C ALA A 24 -5.14 12.82 16.42
N GLU A 25 -5.92 13.88 16.39
CA GLU A 25 -6.23 14.73 17.54
C GLU A 25 -7.69 15.18 17.49
N CYS A 26 -8.31 15.36 18.64
CA CYS A 26 -9.63 15.95 18.72
C CYS A 26 -9.60 17.13 19.67
N GLY A 27 -10.42 18.12 19.38
CA GLY A 27 -10.63 19.28 20.22
C GLY A 27 -12.13 19.57 20.36
N GLN A 28 -12.54 20.12 21.48
CA GLN A 28 -13.90 20.51 21.73
C GLN A 28 -13.97 22.03 21.89
N ASN A 29 -14.95 22.66 21.23
CA ASN A 29 -15.19 24.09 21.44
C ASN A 29 -16.02 24.35 22.72
N ARG A 30 -16.18 25.62 23.09
CA ARG A 30 -16.97 26.03 24.27
C ARG A 30 -18.43 25.61 24.22
N LYS A 31 -18.97 25.29 23.05
CA LYS A 31 -20.33 24.83 22.82
C LYS A 31 -20.46 23.30 22.84
N GLY A 32 -19.41 22.57 23.17
CA GLY A 32 -19.41 21.11 23.22
C GLY A 32 -19.22 20.42 21.85
N VAL A 33 -19.01 21.14 20.76
CA VAL A 33 -18.81 20.55 19.43
C VAL A 33 -17.39 20.00 19.33
N VAL A 34 -17.28 18.72 18.96
CA VAL A 34 -15.99 18.03 18.79
C VAL A 34 -15.52 18.21 17.35
N TYR A 35 -14.27 18.63 17.20
CA TYR A 35 -13.58 18.76 15.93
C TYR A 35 -12.40 17.77 15.87
N ASN A 36 -12.25 17.12 14.73
CA ASN A 36 -11.17 16.15 14.49
C ASN A 36 -10.08 16.79 13.66
N TYR A 37 -8.84 16.62 14.08
CA TYR A 37 -7.65 17.20 13.46
C TYR A 37 -6.58 16.17 13.23
N TYR A 38 -5.68 16.51 12.33
CA TYR A 38 -4.36 15.93 12.17
C TYR A 38 -3.32 16.86 12.78
N ALA A 39 -2.50 16.34 13.71
CA ALA A 39 -1.50 17.11 14.44
C ALA A 39 -0.13 16.43 14.40
N CYS A 40 0.93 17.23 14.27
CA CYS A 40 2.30 16.73 14.31
C CYS A 40 2.62 16.12 15.69
N SER A 41 3.11 14.88 15.71
CA SER A 41 3.41 14.16 16.95
C SER A 41 4.51 14.83 17.77
N LEU A 42 5.51 15.44 17.14
CA LEU A 42 6.58 16.17 17.80
C LEU A 42 6.06 17.48 18.44
N LYS A 43 5.14 18.18 17.76
CA LYS A 43 4.44 19.35 18.34
C LYS A 43 3.63 18.93 19.55
N LYS A 44 2.87 17.85 19.46
CA LYS A 44 2.00 17.37 20.54
C LYS A 44 2.78 16.93 21.78
N LYS A 45 3.88 16.17 21.58
CA LYS A 45 4.64 15.58 22.69
C LYS A 45 5.70 16.48 23.28
N LYS A 46 6.39 17.28 22.46
CA LYS A 46 7.59 18.04 22.87
C LYS A 46 7.50 19.53 22.59
N HIS A 47 6.44 20.02 21.96
CA HIS A 47 6.28 21.42 21.54
C HIS A 47 7.41 21.95 20.62
N GLN A 48 8.13 21.04 19.94
CA GLN A 48 9.32 21.37 19.13
C GLN A 48 9.01 21.58 17.64
N CYS A 49 7.74 21.55 17.22
CA CYS A 49 7.34 21.81 15.86
C CYS A 49 6.23 22.87 15.82
N LYS A 50 6.30 23.77 14.82
CA LYS A 50 5.34 24.87 14.66
C LYS A 50 4.20 24.56 13.69
N LYS A 51 4.17 23.35 13.07
CA LYS A 51 3.14 22.95 12.09
C LYS A 51 1.74 23.21 12.64
N ALA A 52 0.92 23.90 11.87
CA ALA A 52 -0.50 24.07 12.19
C ALA A 52 -1.25 22.72 12.17
N ASN A 53 -2.28 22.60 13.00
CA ASN A 53 -3.14 21.43 12.97
C ASN A 53 -4.13 21.58 11.82
N GLU A 54 -4.41 20.47 11.09
CA GLU A 54 -5.31 20.52 9.94
C GLU A 54 -6.60 19.75 10.23
N ARG A 55 -7.73 20.25 9.74
CA ARG A 55 -9.02 19.58 9.91
C ARG A 55 -9.04 18.26 9.14
N LYS A 56 -9.40 17.19 9.85
CA LYS A 56 -9.43 15.84 9.30
C LYS A 56 -10.25 15.74 8.02
N ASP A 57 -11.50 16.19 8.08
CA ASP A 57 -12.43 15.98 6.96
C ASP A 57 -12.04 16.74 5.70
N PHE A 58 -11.50 17.96 5.88
CA PHE A 58 -10.98 18.76 4.79
C PHE A 58 -9.75 18.13 4.17
N LEU A 59 -8.76 17.74 5.00
CA LEU A 59 -7.51 17.18 4.50
C LEU A 59 -7.74 15.87 3.74
N GLU A 60 -8.56 14.97 4.31
CA GLU A 60 -8.89 13.69 3.66
C GLU A 60 -9.62 13.88 2.33
N TRP A 61 -10.59 14.79 2.29
CA TRP A 61 -11.28 15.14 1.06
C TRP A 61 -10.32 15.74 0.03
N TYR A 62 -9.51 16.72 0.44
CA TYR A 62 -8.59 17.42 -0.46
C TYR A 62 -7.53 16.49 -1.07
N VAL A 63 -6.94 15.62 -0.26
CA VAL A 63 -5.97 14.62 -0.74
C VAL A 63 -6.62 13.68 -1.76
N VAL A 64 -7.87 13.28 -1.54
CA VAL A 64 -8.60 12.43 -2.49
C VAL A 64 -8.88 13.17 -3.79
N GLU A 65 -9.41 14.40 -3.75
CA GLU A 65 -9.66 15.21 -4.96
C GLU A 65 -8.38 15.38 -5.79
N GLN A 66 -7.28 15.77 -5.13
CA GLN A 66 -6.00 15.92 -5.81
C GLN A 66 -5.48 14.61 -6.42
N THR A 67 -5.81 13.48 -5.82
CA THR A 67 -5.47 12.15 -6.35
C THR A 67 -6.32 11.80 -7.58
N LEU A 68 -7.63 12.04 -7.52
CA LEU A 68 -8.55 11.80 -8.64
C LEU A 68 -8.16 12.65 -9.86
N ASP A 69 -7.96 13.95 -9.64
CA ASP A 69 -7.56 14.90 -10.69
C ASP A 69 -6.22 14.58 -11.35
N TYR A 70 -5.32 13.93 -10.61
CA TYR A 70 -4.00 13.61 -11.14
C TYR A 70 -3.92 12.20 -11.72
N VAL A 71 -4.45 11.19 -11.03
CA VAL A 71 -4.29 9.78 -11.39
C VAL A 71 -5.30 9.35 -12.46
N LEU A 72 -6.53 9.86 -12.40
CA LEU A 72 -7.64 9.37 -13.23
C LEU A 72 -7.91 10.19 -14.50
N THR A 73 -6.94 11.00 -14.94
CA THR A 73 -7.02 11.61 -16.30
C THR A 73 -6.85 10.52 -17.37
N PRO A 74 -7.47 10.68 -18.55
CA PRO A 74 -7.38 9.69 -19.63
C PRO A 74 -5.94 9.31 -19.98
N ASP A 75 -5.07 10.30 -20.16
CA ASP A 75 -3.67 10.08 -20.55
C ASP A 75 -2.89 9.34 -19.46
N ARG A 76 -3.16 9.64 -18.19
CA ARG A 76 -2.48 8.99 -17.08
C ARG A 76 -3.01 7.57 -16.81
N THR A 77 -4.29 7.34 -16.98
CA THR A 77 -4.85 5.98 -16.85
C THR A 77 -4.26 5.05 -17.92
N ASP A 78 -4.00 5.56 -19.12
CA ASP A 78 -3.34 4.81 -20.18
C ASP A 78 -1.89 4.50 -19.83
N TYR A 79 -1.14 5.51 -19.38
CA TYR A 79 0.24 5.34 -18.94
C TYR A 79 0.35 4.36 -17.77
N ILE A 80 -0.52 4.49 -16.77
CA ILE A 80 -0.56 3.60 -15.60
C ILE A 80 -0.86 2.16 -16.03
N ALA A 81 -1.83 1.96 -16.92
CA ALA A 81 -2.19 0.64 -17.43
C ALA A 81 -1.01 -0.01 -18.16
N GLU A 82 -0.32 0.74 -19.02
CA GLU A 82 0.89 0.26 -19.70
C GLU A 82 2.02 -0.08 -18.71
N ALA A 83 2.26 0.79 -17.74
CA ALA A 83 3.31 0.58 -16.74
C ALA A 83 3.04 -0.63 -15.84
N ILE A 84 1.79 -0.88 -15.46
CA ILE A 84 1.40 -2.06 -14.68
C ILE A 84 1.61 -3.32 -15.49
N VAL A 85 1.16 -3.36 -16.74
CA VAL A 85 1.32 -4.54 -17.62
C VAL A 85 2.80 -4.82 -17.86
N ALA A 86 3.59 -3.79 -18.19
CA ALA A 86 5.04 -3.93 -18.43
C ALA A 86 5.79 -4.39 -17.18
N GLU A 87 5.46 -3.88 -15.99
CA GLU A 87 6.08 -4.31 -14.74
C GLU A 87 5.69 -5.75 -14.40
N TYR A 88 4.45 -6.13 -14.67
CA TYR A 88 3.99 -7.50 -14.49
C TYR A 88 4.74 -8.46 -15.42
N GLU A 89 4.83 -8.14 -16.72
CA GLU A 89 5.60 -8.92 -17.68
C GLU A 89 7.08 -9.06 -17.29
N ARG A 90 7.67 -7.98 -16.76
CA ARG A 90 9.05 -7.98 -16.28
C ARG A 90 9.25 -8.87 -15.05
N GLN A 91 8.32 -8.86 -14.09
CA GLN A 91 8.41 -9.67 -12.87
C GLN A 91 8.21 -11.16 -13.16
N PHE A 92 7.36 -11.48 -14.11
CA PHE A 92 7.04 -12.86 -14.51
C PHE A 92 7.68 -13.25 -15.85
N ASP A 93 8.86 -12.67 -16.14
CA ASP A 93 9.64 -13.03 -17.33
C ASP A 93 9.86 -14.55 -17.36
N LYS A 94 9.48 -15.14 -18.49
CA LYS A 94 9.59 -16.58 -18.80
C LYS A 94 11.04 -17.10 -18.69
N SER A 95 12.04 -16.21 -18.57
CA SER A 95 13.46 -16.57 -18.37
C SER A 95 13.66 -17.33 -17.07
N GLY A 96 13.01 -16.95 -15.98
CA GLY A 96 13.06 -17.64 -14.68
C GLY A 96 12.47 -19.06 -14.75
N ILE A 97 11.34 -19.22 -15.43
CA ILE A 97 10.73 -20.53 -15.67
C ILE A 97 11.68 -21.41 -16.49
N LYS A 98 12.19 -20.90 -17.62
CA LYS A 98 13.12 -21.62 -18.48
C LYS A 98 14.41 -22.00 -17.77
N ALA A 99 14.97 -21.12 -16.96
CA ALA A 99 16.19 -21.40 -16.17
C ALA A 99 15.94 -22.52 -15.13
N LEU A 100 14.77 -22.54 -14.51
CA LEU A 100 14.40 -23.56 -13.54
C LEU A 100 14.13 -24.91 -14.22
N GLU A 101 13.47 -24.93 -15.37
CA GLU A 101 13.29 -26.11 -16.21
C GLU A 101 14.63 -26.74 -16.63
N GLN A 102 15.61 -25.91 -17.02
CA GLN A 102 16.96 -26.37 -17.34
C GLN A 102 17.66 -26.97 -16.12
N LYS A 103 17.52 -26.40 -14.93
CA LYS A 103 18.10 -26.96 -13.69
C LYS A 103 17.49 -28.29 -13.34
N ILE A 104 16.18 -28.45 -13.49
CA ILE A 104 15.46 -29.71 -13.27
C ILE A 104 16.01 -30.78 -14.23
N ALA A 105 16.13 -30.46 -15.52
CA ALA A 105 16.65 -31.38 -16.52
C ALA A 105 18.11 -31.81 -16.24
N LEU A 106 18.98 -30.88 -15.78
CA LEU A 106 20.35 -31.21 -15.37
C LEU A 106 20.36 -32.11 -14.14
N THR A 107 19.52 -31.85 -13.14
CA THR A 107 19.42 -32.68 -11.93
C THR A 107 18.91 -34.09 -12.28
N GLU A 108 17.95 -34.21 -13.19
CA GLU A 108 17.48 -35.48 -13.73
C GLU A 108 18.62 -36.27 -14.36
N GLY A 109 19.45 -35.61 -15.19
CA GLY A 109 20.65 -36.22 -15.79
C GLY A 109 21.71 -36.67 -14.75
N GLU A 110 21.85 -35.94 -13.63
CA GLU A 110 22.72 -36.34 -12.51
C GLU A 110 22.15 -37.57 -11.78
N ILE A 111 20.84 -37.64 -11.57
CA ILE A 111 20.17 -38.80 -10.96
C ILE A 111 20.43 -40.03 -11.81
N GLN A 112 20.21 -39.95 -13.13
CA GLN A 112 20.40 -41.08 -14.04
C GLN A 112 21.84 -41.57 -14.01
N LYS A 113 22.82 -40.66 -14.09
CA LYS A 113 24.26 -41.03 -13.98
C LYS A 113 24.59 -41.68 -12.64
N THR A 114 24.04 -41.20 -11.55
CA THR A 114 24.24 -41.76 -10.21
C THR A 114 23.64 -43.15 -10.08
N MET A 115 22.45 -43.36 -10.68
CA MET A 115 21.83 -44.69 -10.77
C MET A 115 22.66 -45.68 -11.58
N ASP A 116 23.22 -45.27 -12.72
CA ASP A 116 24.09 -46.12 -13.55
C ASP A 116 25.38 -46.52 -12.76
N LEU A 117 25.96 -45.58 -12.00
CA LEU A 117 27.09 -45.88 -11.13
C LEU A 117 26.69 -46.80 -9.95
N CYS A 118 25.50 -46.67 -9.43
CA CYS A 118 24.97 -47.55 -8.39
C CYS A 118 24.85 -49.00 -8.88
N ILE A 119 24.39 -49.20 -10.13
CA ILE A 119 24.31 -50.52 -10.77
C ILE A 119 25.70 -51.14 -10.94
N GLN A 120 26.71 -50.34 -11.29
CA GLN A 120 28.09 -50.77 -11.49
C GLN A 120 28.88 -50.97 -10.19
N ALA A 121 28.32 -50.53 -9.04
CA ALA A 121 29.03 -50.60 -7.77
C ALA A 121 29.30 -52.03 -7.32
N THR A 122 30.56 -52.30 -6.98
CA THR A 122 31.04 -53.65 -6.59
C THR A 122 30.86 -53.94 -5.10
N THR A 123 30.66 -52.89 -4.26
CA THR A 123 30.49 -53.02 -2.79
C THR A 123 29.20 -52.43 -2.31
N ASP A 124 28.64 -53.04 -1.27
CA ASP A 124 27.40 -52.51 -0.64
C ASP A 124 27.55 -51.13 -0.03
N ALA A 125 28.75 -50.81 0.44
CA ALA A 125 29.07 -49.47 0.95
C ALA A 125 28.96 -48.39 -0.15
N MET A 126 29.44 -48.70 -1.36
CA MET A 126 29.32 -47.80 -2.52
C MET A 126 27.85 -47.66 -2.96
N ARG A 127 27.12 -48.77 -3.04
CA ARG A 127 25.68 -48.74 -3.38
C ARG A 127 24.90 -47.82 -2.43
N LYS A 128 25.10 -48.00 -1.13
CA LYS A 128 24.45 -47.14 -0.11
C LYS A 128 24.73 -45.65 -0.30
N ARG A 129 25.99 -45.29 -0.65
CA ARG A 129 26.36 -43.89 -0.91
C ARG A 129 25.68 -43.35 -2.16
N PHE A 130 25.59 -44.12 -3.24
CA PHE A 130 24.92 -43.71 -4.47
C PHE A 130 23.39 -43.58 -4.25
N MET A 131 22.78 -44.53 -3.55
CA MET A 131 21.35 -44.46 -3.20
C MET A 131 21.04 -43.21 -2.38
N LYS A 132 21.82 -42.93 -1.33
CA LYS A 132 21.67 -41.70 -0.56
C LYS A 132 21.77 -40.44 -1.42
N ARG A 133 22.76 -40.45 -2.36
CA ARG A 133 22.90 -39.32 -3.29
C ARG A 133 21.72 -39.15 -4.23
N CYS A 134 21.14 -40.25 -4.72
CA CYS A 134 19.92 -40.22 -5.51
C CYS A 134 18.75 -39.62 -4.69
N GLU A 135 18.55 -40.03 -3.45
CA GLU A 135 17.50 -39.51 -2.57
C GLU A 135 17.68 -37.99 -2.35
N GLU A 136 18.91 -37.49 -2.14
CA GLU A 136 19.19 -36.06 -2.00
C GLU A 136 18.89 -35.28 -3.29
N LEU A 137 19.19 -35.83 -4.44
CA LEU A 137 18.94 -35.24 -5.75
C LEU A 137 17.42 -35.25 -6.07
N ASP A 138 16.73 -36.33 -5.75
CA ASP A 138 15.28 -36.44 -5.92
C ASP A 138 14.54 -35.41 -5.04
N ALA A 139 14.94 -35.27 -3.78
CA ALA A 139 14.38 -34.24 -2.90
C ALA A 139 14.59 -32.83 -3.47
N LYS A 140 15.83 -32.54 -3.95
CA LYS A 140 16.14 -31.25 -4.58
C LYS A 140 15.33 -31.00 -5.86
N LYS A 141 15.11 -32.03 -6.67
CA LYS A 141 14.27 -31.98 -7.88
C LYS A 141 12.82 -31.67 -7.51
N ALA A 142 12.28 -32.37 -6.51
CA ALA A 142 10.90 -32.14 -6.04
C ALA A 142 10.68 -30.70 -5.56
N ASP A 143 11.62 -30.14 -4.81
CA ASP A 143 11.57 -28.74 -4.38
C ASP A 143 11.54 -27.77 -5.58
N MET A 144 12.39 -28.00 -6.59
CA MET A 144 12.44 -27.19 -7.81
C MET A 144 11.13 -27.32 -8.64
N GLU A 145 10.51 -28.50 -8.69
CA GLU A 145 9.23 -28.72 -9.37
C GLU A 145 8.08 -27.98 -8.69
N ILE A 146 8.08 -27.94 -7.35
CA ILE A 146 7.12 -27.13 -6.57
C ILE A 146 7.30 -25.65 -6.91
N ASP A 147 8.52 -25.16 -6.93
CA ASP A 147 8.80 -23.73 -7.25
C ASP A 147 8.45 -23.40 -8.70
N LEU A 148 8.72 -24.31 -9.64
CA LEU A 148 8.30 -24.19 -11.04
C LEU A 148 6.77 -24.11 -11.17
N SER A 149 6.07 -24.95 -10.42
CA SER A 149 4.59 -24.91 -10.38
C SER A 149 4.06 -23.57 -9.89
N LYS A 150 4.63 -23.04 -8.79
CA LYS A 150 4.27 -21.69 -8.28
C LYS A 150 4.51 -20.60 -9.32
N LEU A 151 5.67 -20.61 -9.97
CA LEU A 151 6.01 -19.63 -11.02
C LEU A 151 5.07 -19.75 -12.23
N ARG A 152 4.72 -20.94 -12.66
CA ARG A 152 3.77 -21.15 -13.76
C ARG A 152 2.36 -20.65 -13.44
N VAL A 153 1.88 -20.90 -12.21
CA VAL A 153 0.59 -20.37 -11.75
C VAL A 153 0.64 -18.84 -11.72
N ALA A 154 1.68 -18.26 -11.16
CA ALA A 154 1.84 -16.80 -11.14
C ALA A 154 1.90 -16.21 -12.57
N ALA A 155 2.65 -16.84 -13.49
CA ALA A 155 2.78 -16.39 -14.88
C ALA A 155 1.50 -16.63 -15.73
N SER A 156 0.56 -17.44 -15.26
CA SER A 156 -0.72 -17.65 -15.95
C SER A 156 -1.73 -16.52 -15.73
N ILE A 157 -1.53 -15.70 -14.68
CA ILE A 157 -2.35 -14.53 -14.41
C ILE A 157 -1.80 -13.40 -15.30
N THR A 158 -2.41 -13.13 -16.42
CA THR A 158 -2.03 -12.01 -17.29
C THR A 158 -3.11 -10.93 -17.20
N TYR A 159 -2.69 -9.70 -17.00
CA TYR A 159 -3.58 -8.54 -17.07
C TYR A 159 -3.41 -7.86 -18.41
N THR A 160 -4.52 -7.62 -19.11
CA THR A 160 -4.54 -6.80 -20.31
C THR A 160 -4.61 -5.31 -19.94
N LYS A 161 -4.13 -4.45 -20.83
CA LYS A 161 -4.25 -2.99 -20.67
C LYS A 161 -5.72 -2.57 -20.49
N GLU A 162 -6.63 -3.22 -21.20
CA GLU A 162 -8.07 -2.97 -21.18
C GLU A 162 -8.67 -3.32 -19.82
N GLU A 163 -8.26 -4.44 -19.20
CA GLU A 163 -8.72 -4.84 -17.87
C GLU A 163 -8.23 -3.86 -16.79
N VAL A 164 -6.96 -3.44 -16.86
CA VAL A 164 -6.41 -2.45 -15.94
C VAL A 164 -7.13 -1.11 -16.08
N ARG A 165 -7.41 -0.67 -17.31
CA ARG A 165 -8.20 0.53 -17.58
C ARG A 165 -9.63 0.43 -17.03
N ALA A 166 -10.29 -0.70 -17.26
CA ALA A 166 -11.64 -0.95 -16.75
C ALA A 166 -11.66 -0.89 -15.21
N TRP A 167 -10.63 -1.44 -14.58
CA TRP A 167 -10.47 -1.37 -13.13
C TRP A 167 -10.25 0.08 -12.65
N LEU A 168 -9.38 0.88 -13.30
CA LEU A 168 -9.15 2.28 -12.96
C LEU A 168 -10.42 3.14 -13.12
N ARG A 169 -11.22 2.88 -14.16
CA ARG A 169 -12.50 3.59 -14.39
C ARG A 169 -13.51 3.44 -13.25
N GLN A 170 -13.44 2.37 -12.47
CA GLN A 170 -14.33 2.21 -11.30
C GLN A 170 -14.15 3.30 -10.23
N PHE A 171 -13.02 4.00 -10.27
CA PHE A 171 -12.72 5.10 -9.36
C PHE A 171 -13.14 6.48 -9.92
N CYS A 172 -13.47 6.58 -11.21
CA CYS A 172 -13.85 7.86 -11.84
C CYS A 172 -15.27 8.34 -11.44
N ALA A 173 -16.16 7.44 -11.05
CA ALA A 173 -17.57 7.71 -10.80
C ALA A 173 -17.95 7.75 -9.31
N GLY A 174 -16.97 7.85 -8.41
CA GLY A 174 -17.20 7.81 -6.98
C GLY A 174 -17.42 9.19 -6.37
N ASP A 175 -18.18 9.23 -5.25
CA ASP A 175 -18.40 10.44 -4.48
C ASP A 175 -17.27 10.64 -3.46
N SER A 176 -16.46 11.67 -3.65
CA SER A 176 -15.35 12.04 -2.77
C SER A 176 -15.78 12.48 -1.36
N PHE A 177 -17.07 12.77 -1.15
CA PHE A 177 -17.61 13.01 0.18
C PHE A 177 -17.94 11.72 0.93
N ASN A 178 -18.06 10.58 0.24
CA ASN A 178 -18.30 9.28 0.85
C ASN A 178 -17.02 8.74 1.54
N PRO A 179 -17.04 8.49 2.88
CA PRO A 179 -15.87 8.00 3.59
C PRO A 179 -15.32 6.66 3.09
N ALA A 180 -16.20 5.74 2.67
CA ALA A 180 -15.80 4.44 2.14
C ALA A 180 -15.08 4.58 0.79
N PHE A 181 -15.54 5.50 -0.06
CA PHE A 181 -14.87 5.82 -1.32
C PHE A 181 -13.51 6.46 -1.08
N ARG A 182 -13.43 7.46 -0.18
CA ARG A 182 -12.14 8.08 0.21
C ARG A 182 -11.14 7.04 0.70
N ARG A 183 -11.56 6.11 1.55
CA ARG A 183 -10.71 5.01 2.01
C ARG A 183 -10.13 4.23 0.84
N ARG A 184 -10.98 3.78 -0.10
CA ARG A 184 -10.51 3.02 -1.27
C ARG A 184 -9.46 3.78 -2.08
N ILE A 185 -9.66 5.08 -2.34
CA ILE A 185 -8.69 5.91 -3.04
C ILE A 185 -7.36 6.01 -2.28
N ILE A 186 -7.43 6.27 -0.98
CA ILE A 186 -6.24 6.40 -0.13
C ILE A 186 -5.46 5.08 -0.04
N ASP A 187 -6.15 3.96 0.11
CA ASP A 187 -5.51 2.66 0.24
C ASP A 187 -4.86 2.20 -1.07
N VAL A 188 -5.52 2.44 -2.19
CA VAL A 188 -5.05 2.01 -3.52
C VAL A 188 -3.93 2.90 -4.05
N PHE A 189 -4.11 4.22 -4.00
CA PHE A 189 -3.23 5.14 -4.74
C PHE A 189 -2.17 5.82 -3.89
N ILE A 190 -2.42 6.06 -2.59
CA ILE A 190 -1.55 6.89 -1.76
C ILE A 190 -0.58 6.03 -0.95
N ASN A 191 0.70 6.29 -1.13
CA ASN A 191 1.77 5.74 -0.31
C ASN A 191 1.98 6.61 0.94
N THR A 192 2.37 7.86 0.73
CA THR A 192 2.78 8.78 1.79
C THR A 192 2.42 10.21 1.41
N VAL A 193 2.06 11.02 2.41
CA VAL A 193 1.78 12.45 2.23
C VAL A 193 2.64 13.25 3.21
N TYR A 194 3.41 14.22 2.70
CA TYR A 194 4.12 15.21 3.50
C TYR A 194 3.33 16.50 3.52
N LEU A 195 2.93 16.94 4.70
CA LEU A 195 2.09 18.11 4.92
C LEU A 195 2.93 19.27 5.46
N TYR A 196 3.05 20.34 4.66
CA TYR A 196 3.61 21.64 5.03
C TYR A 196 2.48 22.61 5.40
N ASP A 197 2.81 23.84 5.74
CA ASP A 197 1.79 24.86 6.00
C ASP A 197 1.23 25.48 4.71
N ASP A 198 2.03 25.50 3.65
CA ASP A 198 1.73 26.10 2.33
C ASP A 198 1.47 25.09 1.21
N LYS A 199 1.85 23.85 1.41
CA LYS A 199 1.76 22.79 0.38
C LYS A 199 1.65 21.42 1.00
N LEU A 200 1.27 20.45 0.16
CA LEU A 200 1.42 19.04 0.45
C LEU A 200 2.10 18.33 -0.71
N ILE A 201 2.83 17.28 -0.40
CA ILE A 201 3.47 16.42 -1.39
C ILE A 201 2.89 15.02 -1.22
N ILE A 202 2.22 14.53 -2.27
CA ILE A 202 1.62 13.19 -2.27
C ILE A 202 2.54 12.26 -3.05
N TYR A 203 2.97 11.17 -2.41
CA TYR A 203 3.66 10.06 -3.06
C TYR A 203 2.66 8.95 -3.32
N TYR A 204 2.56 8.55 -4.58
CA TYR A 204 1.65 7.50 -5.00
C TYR A 204 2.30 6.12 -4.99
N ASN A 205 1.50 5.07 -4.87
CA ASN A 205 1.96 3.68 -4.95
C ASN A 205 2.53 3.32 -6.33
N LEU A 206 2.26 4.12 -7.34
CA LEU A 206 2.72 3.96 -8.72
C LEU A 206 4.12 4.55 -8.99
N ARG A 207 4.92 4.73 -7.94
CA ARG A 207 6.28 5.32 -7.99
C ARG A 207 6.31 6.75 -8.56
N ASP A 208 5.24 7.47 -8.39
CA ASP A 208 5.11 8.85 -8.81
C ASP A 208 4.83 9.77 -7.61
N SER A 209 5.07 11.07 -7.77
CA SER A 209 4.82 12.06 -6.73
C SER A 209 4.22 13.32 -7.31
N ARG A 210 3.35 13.97 -6.55
CA ARG A 210 2.77 15.26 -6.88
C ARG A 210 2.94 16.24 -5.73
N GLN A 211 3.44 17.43 -6.06
CA GLN A 211 3.39 18.59 -5.16
C GLN A 211 2.17 19.43 -5.49
N VAL A 212 1.39 19.79 -4.48
CA VAL A 212 0.17 20.60 -4.63
C VAL A 212 0.26 21.79 -3.69
N SER A 213 -0.12 22.98 -4.18
CA SER A 213 -0.27 24.19 -3.35
C SER A 213 -1.47 24.01 -2.42
N TYR A 214 -1.23 24.20 -1.12
CA TYR A 214 -2.28 24.07 -0.11
C TYR A 214 -2.94 25.42 0.22
N ILE A 215 -2.30 26.52 -0.14
CA ILE A 215 -2.78 27.89 0.15
C ILE A 215 -4.09 28.18 -0.56
N GLU A 216 -4.20 27.82 -1.82
CA GLU A 216 -5.43 28.02 -2.61
C GLU A 216 -6.61 27.20 -2.07
N ALA A 217 -6.33 26.01 -1.54
CA ALA A 217 -7.35 25.14 -0.97
C ALA A 217 -7.84 25.58 0.40
N ILE A 218 -7.01 26.24 1.22
CA ILE A 218 -7.42 26.80 2.51
C ILE A 218 -8.47 27.89 2.31
N GLY A 219 -8.34 28.72 1.27
CA GLY A 219 -9.33 29.74 0.91
C GLY A 219 -10.71 29.15 0.55
N ALA A 220 -10.74 27.99 -0.08
CA ALA A 220 -11.98 27.30 -0.46
C ALA A 220 -12.60 26.45 0.68
N SER A 221 -11.89 26.24 1.79
CA SER A 221 -12.36 25.36 2.87
C SER A 221 -13.65 25.86 3.54
N SER A 222 -13.86 27.19 3.60
CA SER A 222 -15.09 27.81 4.13
C SER A 222 -16.29 27.59 3.21
N GLU A 223 -16.08 27.51 1.90
CA GLU A 223 -17.14 27.25 0.93
C GLU A 223 -17.57 25.78 0.95
N ILE A 224 -16.61 24.86 1.15
CA ILE A 224 -16.85 23.42 1.24
C ILE A 224 -17.65 23.08 2.51
N GLU A 225 -17.42 23.78 3.62
CA GLU A 225 -18.21 23.60 4.84
C GLU A 225 -19.69 24.01 4.65
N ASN A 226 -19.95 24.98 3.78
CA ASN A 226 -21.31 25.42 3.46
C ASN A 226 -22.04 24.49 2.46
N LEU A 227 -21.30 23.70 1.70
CA LEU A 227 -21.85 22.71 0.74
C LEU A 227 -22.21 21.38 1.38
N ARG A 228 -21.78 21.10 2.61
CA ARG A 228 -22.18 19.90 3.34
C ARG A 228 -23.55 20.09 3.98
N PRO A 229 -24.49 19.12 3.79
CA PRO A 229 -25.54 18.94 4.76
C PRO A 229 -24.88 18.68 6.10
N VAL A 230 -25.14 19.55 7.09
CA VAL A 230 -24.63 19.37 8.46
C VAL A 230 -25.08 17.99 8.92
N PRO A 231 -24.15 17.03 9.22
CA PRO A 231 -24.59 15.78 9.79
C PRO A 231 -25.31 16.11 11.08
N ASP A 232 -26.46 15.51 11.26
CA ASP A 232 -27.34 15.74 12.42
C ASP A 232 -26.65 15.20 13.68
N ASN A 233 -25.75 16.00 14.23
CA ASN A 233 -24.85 15.68 15.35
C ASN A 233 -25.58 15.69 16.71
N LYS A 234 -26.90 15.51 16.73
CA LYS A 234 -27.66 15.45 17.99
C LYS A 234 -27.48 14.16 18.80
N LYS A 235 -26.70 13.17 18.32
CA LYS A 235 -26.63 11.86 19.02
C LYS A 235 -25.26 11.22 19.18
N THR A 236 -24.14 11.89 19.04
CA THR A 236 -22.83 11.28 19.38
C THR A 236 -21.94 12.27 20.13
N ALA A 237 -22.18 12.42 21.42
CA ALA A 237 -21.10 12.84 22.33
C ALA A 237 -20.08 11.71 22.37
N VAL A 238 -19.04 11.78 21.55
CA VAL A 238 -17.89 10.88 21.64
C VAL A 238 -17.01 11.44 22.76
N GLU A 239 -16.94 10.75 23.87
CA GLU A 239 -15.94 11.00 24.89
C GLU A 239 -14.55 10.85 24.28
N CYS A 240 -13.84 11.95 24.18
CA CYS A 240 -12.43 11.99 23.82
C CYS A 240 -11.68 11.43 25.04
N SER A 241 -11.38 10.13 25.05
CA SER A 241 -10.58 9.54 26.13
C SER A 241 -9.18 10.15 26.08
N THR A 242 -8.88 11.01 27.04
CA THR A 242 -7.53 11.41 27.41
C THR A 242 -6.84 10.17 28.03
N ALA A 243 -6.34 9.29 27.17
CA ALA A 243 -5.36 8.32 27.60
C ALA A 243 -4.05 9.06 27.87
N ASP A 244 -3.50 8.83 29.07
CA ASP A 244 -2.23 9.29 29.60
C ASP A 244 -2.22 10.58 30.43
N LYS A 245 -2.86 10.48 31.59
CA LYS A 245 -2.33 11.09 32.82
C LYS A 245 -2.29 10.01 33.89
N ASN A 246 -1.23 9.22 33.92
CA ASN A 246 -0.69 8.59 35.12
C ASN A 246 0.60 7.84 34.77
N GLY A 247 1.69 8.43 35.20
CA GLY A 247 3.04 7.90 35.10
C GLY A 247 3.99 8.84 35.85
N GLY A 248 3.83 8.88 37.19
CA GLY A 248 4.73 9.65 37.98
C GLY A 248 4.47 9.35 39.46
N ALA A 249 5.20 8.41 39.97
CA ALA A 249 5.67 8.31 41.34
C ALA A 249 6.96 7.48 41.32
#